data_4b99f845c2d2e83bb97dd18223364261
#
_entry.id   4b99f845c2d2e83bb97dd18223364261
#
_cell.length_a   1.000
_cell.length_b   1.000
_cell.length_c   1.000
_cell.angle_alpha   90.00
_cell.angle_beta   90.00
_cell.angle_gamma   90.00
#
_symmetry.space_group_name_H-M   'P 1'
#
loop_
_entity.id
_entity.type
_entity.pdbx_description
1 polymer ?
#
loop_
_entity_poly.entity_id
_entity_poly.type
_entity_poly.pdbx_seq_one_letter_code
_entity_poly.pdbx_strand_id
1 'polypeptide(L)'
;MKLKYIAAFAFAVALASCDILDKEPSDSWDSGSAIQTVDDLKYAVNGVYETQTGNVSQFGNYTGDFGLFADMKGSDYKCVGNNNQATEISKYMATATGNLPEAIYYLFYKSIARANKVMEQTKAAGLTGDEVNAYMGELYALRALFHFDLARVYAQLPTVAKSMDDMGIVLATKTLDYTFVPERASLKDTYETILADLDKAIDLMEPIASTHDKNSTTGHMNYWAALALRARVNLYLDDVNVNGTTEHNKLALADAKKIIEEGPYSLYKYADYTSVWAKEFTEESIFEFQTTSQYNPQRNSLGYYTDPTGYAEAAMSDSFVDDFVKNPDYAKDIRVSTGMIKEESDGTKNKAFYTQKYPGRDGQIYVNNAKVFRLSEMYLIAAEAAWKTNDKTAAAKYIDDLRKERIADYVAGSTVSVTIDDILTERRLELNGEGHMAWDMWRNGKSINNPVAKEVKPGAYNAVFPIPRANINTSHGALKQNPGF
;
A
#
# COMPACT_ATOMS: atom_id res chain seq x y z
N MET A 1 -32.29 -67.77 -24.28
CA MET A 1 -32.68 -66.40 -24.73
C MET A 1 -32.71 -65.39 -23.63
N LYS A 2 -32.80 -65.68 -22.34
CA LYS A 2 -32.90 -64.76 -21.23
C LYS A 2 -31.56 -64.14 -20.77
N LEU A 3 -30.42 -64.78 -21.01
CA LEU A 3 -29.11 -64.30 -20.56
C LEU A 3 -28.55 -63.16 -21.42
N LYS A 4 -28.90 -63.09 -22.73
CA LYS A 4 -28.45 -62.01 -23.63
C LYS A 4 -29.11 -60.63 -23.37
N TYR A 5 -30.33 -60.64 -22.85
CA TYR A 5 -31.05 -59.40 -22.50
C TYR A 5 -30.58 -58.83 -21.17
N ILE A 6 -30.15 -59.65 -20.23
CA ILE A 6 -29.57 -59.20 -18.94
C ILE A 6 -28.21 -58.52 -19.17
N ALA A 7 -27.38 -59.05 -20.06
CA ALA A 7 -26.11 -58.45 -20.41
C ALA A 7 -26.27 -57.10 -21.16
N ALA A 8 -27.28 -57.00 -22.07
CA ALA A 8 -27.58 -55.75 -22.77
C ALA A 8 -28.16 -54.65 -21.82
N PHE A 9 -28.97 -55.04 -20.81
CA PHE A 9 -29.50 -54.12 -19.83
C PHE A 9 -28.42 -53.64 -18.84
N ALA A 10 -27.50 -54.48 -18.41
CA ALA A 10 -26.35 -54.13 -17.58
C ALA A 10 -25.38 -53.19 -18.31
N PHE A 11 -25.22 -53.32 -19.63
CA PHE A 11 -24.37 -52.44 -20.43
C PHE A 11 -25.03 -51.08 -20.68
N ALA A 12 -26.35 -50.98 -20.80
CA ALA A 12 -27.11 -49.73 -20.94
C ALA A 12 -27.12 -48.92 -19.64
N VAL A 13 -27.13 -49.55 -18.47
CA VAL A 13 -27.04 -48.89 -17.16
C VAL A 13 -25.63 -48.35 -16.85
N ALA A 14 -24.61 -49.02 -17.41
CA ALA A 14 -23.21 -48.53 -17.27
C ALA A 14 -22.90 -47.29 -18.12
N LEU A 15 -23.67 -47.02 -19.18
CA LEU A 15 -23.52 -45.81 -19.99
C LEU A 15 -24.30 -44.58 -19.45
N ALA A 16 -25.23 -44.81 -18.51
CA ALA A 16 -25.94 -43.70 -17.83
C ALA A 16 -25.20 -43.18 -16.57
N SER A 17 -24.03 -43.73 -16.25
CA SER A 17 -23.27 -43.41 -15.04
C SER A 17 -22.24 -42.28 -15.21
N CYS A 18 -22.16 -41.66 -16.40
CA CYS A 18 -21.19 -40.58 -16.62
C CYS A 18 -21.63 -39.21 -16.05
N ASP A 19 -22.90 -39.07 -15.60
CA ASP A 19 -23.43 -37.80 -15.11
C ASP A 19 -23.27 -37.61 -13.58
N ILE A 20 -22.67 -38.59 -12.88
CA ILE A 20 -22.50 -38.55 -11.41
C ILE A 20 -21.13 -37.96 -11.02
N LEU A 21 -20.20 -37.84 -11.96
CA LEU A 21 -18.86 -37.27 -11.70
C LEU A 21 -18.78 -35.75 -11.89
N ASP A 22 -19.75 -35.16 -12.58
CA ASP A 22 -19.89 -33.71 -12.72
C ASP A 22 -20.95 -33.16 -11.73
N LYS A 23 -20.78 -33.45 -10.43
CA LYS A 23 -21.56 -32.74 -9.42
C LYS A 23 -20.93 -31.38 -9.25
N GLU A 24 -21.54 -30.41 -9.90
CA GLU A 24 -21.35 -29.01 -9.48
C GLU A 24 -21.80 -28.87 -8.03
N PRO A 25 -21.01 -28.26 -7.14
CA PRO A 25 -21.41 -28.01 -5.77
C PRO A 25 -22.69 -27.17 -5.79
N SER A 26 -23.75 -27.61 -5.11
CA SER A 26 -25.03 -26.86 -5.04
C SER A 26 -24.92 -25.50 -4.38
N ASP A 27 -23.81 -25.24 -3.70
CA ASP A 27 -23.59 -24.06 -2.83
C ASP A 27 -22.39 -23.20 -3.28
N SER A 28 -21.77 -23.51 -4.44
CA SER A 28 -20.68 -22.72 -5.00
C SER A 28 -20.77 -22.68 -6.53
N TRP A 29 -20.47 -21.52 -7.09
CA TRP A 29 -20.39 -21.36 -8.53
C TRP A 29 -19.16 -22.11 -9.07
N ASP A 30 -19.34 -22.77 -10.22
CA ASP A 30 -18.18 -23.31 -10.95
C ASP A 30 -17.20 -22.18 -11.27
N SER A 31 -15.93 -22.41 -10.98
CA SER A 31 -14.89 -21.40 -11.16
C SER A 31 -14.74 -20.91 -12.61
N GLY A 32 -15.29 -21.63 -13.59
CA GLY A 32 -15.28 -21.24 -15.00
C GLY A 32 -16.44 -20.31 -15.40
N SER A 33 -17.55 -20.32 -14.64
CA SER A 33 -18.78 -19.57 -14.92
C SER A 33 -19.10 -18.46 -13.89
N ALA A 34 -18.17 -18.17 -13.00
CA ALA A 34 -18.41 -17.23 -11.90
C ALA A 34 -18.62 -15.77 -12.35
N ILE A 35 -18.09 -15.37 -13.51
CA ILE A 35 -18.27 -14.03 -14.09
C ILE A 35 -18.95 -14.18 -15.45
N GLN A 36 -20.22 -13.75 -15.53
CA GLN A 36 -21.04 -13.77 -16.74
C GLN A 36 -21.56 -12.38 -17.08
N THR A 37 -21.67 -11.51 -16.08
CA THR A 37 -22.23 -10.16 -16.19
C THR A 37 -21.27 -9.12 -15.62
N VAL A 38 -21.52 -7.84 -15.89
CA VAL A 38 -20.76 -6.73 -15.29
C VAL A 38 -20.99 -6.65 -13.79
N ASP A 39 -22.16 -7.01 -13.28
CA ASP A 39 -22.42 -7.07 -11.85
C ASP A 39 -21.59 -8.17 -11.16
N ASP A 40 -21.44 -9.34 -11.79
CA ASP A 40 -20.55 -10.39 -11.28
C ASP A 40 -19.09 -9.89 -11.22
N LEU A 41 -18.65 -9.20 -12.28
CA LEU A 41 -17.33 -8.59 -12.32
C LEU A 41 -17.14 -7.61 -11.17
N LYS A 42 -18.10 -6.73 -10.92
CA LYS A 42 -18.08 -5.78 -9.79
C LYS A 42 -17.90 -6.48 -8.45
N TYR A 43 -18.68 -7.52 -8.18
CA TYR A 43 -18.55 -8.28 -6.92
C TYR A 43 -17.19 -9.01 -6.82
N ALA A 44 -16.70 -9.54 -7.93
CA ALA A 44 -15.39 -10.19 -7.97
C ALA A 44 -14.23 -9.21 -7.71
N VAL A 45 -14.31 -8.00 -8.24
CA VAL A 45 -13.35 -6.90 -7.98
C VAL A 45 -13.36 -6.52 -6.50
N ASN A 46 -14.54 -6.36 -5.88
CA ASN A 46 -14.65 -6.10 -4.43
C ASN A 46 -13.97 -7.20 -3.60
N GLY A 47 -14.01 -8.45 -4.06
CA GLY A 47 -13.29 -9.55 -3.43
C GLY A 47 -11.76 -9.43 -3.48
N VAL A 48 -11.19 -8.61 -4.37
CA VAL A 48 -9.76 -8.29 -4.38
C VAL A 48 -9.43 -7.28 -3.28
N TYR A 49 -10.23 -6.22 -3.14
CA TYR A 49 -10.06 -5.20 -2.08
C TYR A 49 -10.20 -5.80 -0.67
N GLU A 50 -11.10 -6.76 -0.50
CA GLU A 50 -11.37 -7.44 0.78
C GLU A 50 -10.10 -7.96 1.45
N THR A 51 -9.13 -8.42 0.69
CA THR A 51 -7.88 -8.96 1.24
C THR A 51 -7.08 -7.94 2.04
N GLN A 52 -7.23 -6.65 1.75
CA GLN A 52 -6.45 -5.56 2.33
C GLN A 52 -7.20 -4.74 3.38
N THR A 53 -8.50 -4.96 3.52
CA THR A 53 -9.31 -4.31 4.56
C THR A 53 -9.33 -5.07 5.87
N GLY A 54 -8.90 -6.33 5.84
CA GLY A 54 -8.72 -7.18 6.99
C GLY A 54 -10.01 -7.73 7.60
N ASN A 55 -9.86 -8.84 8.30
CA ASN A 55 -10.85 -9.37 9.24
C ASN A 55 -10.13 -9.76 10.54
N VAL A 56 -10.89 -10.22 11.53
CA VAL A 56 -10.44 -10.51 12.92
C VAL A 56 -9.14 -11.32 13.04
N SER A 57 -8.78 -12.08 12.01
CA SER A 57 -7.66 -13.04 12.05
C SER A 57 -6.54 -12.71 11.08
N GLN A 58 -6.58 -11.57 10.37
CA GLN A 58 -5.60 -11.26 9.34
C GLN A 58 -4.61 -10.19 9.80
N PHE A 59 -3.33 -10.48 9.59
CA PHE A 59 -2.21 -9.55 9.75
C PHE A 59 -1.68 -9.15 8.38
N GLY A 60 -0.83 -8.13 8.33
CA GLY A 60 -0.09 -7.77 7.13
C GLY A 60 -0.91 -7.06 6.06
N ASN A 61 -2.04 -6.44 6.43
CA ASN A 61 -2.89 -5.69 5.51
C ASN A 61 -2.77 -4.17 5.69
N TYR A 62 -3.27 -3.41 4.73
CA TYR A 62 -3.20 -1.95 4.73
C TYR A 62 -3.92 -1.27 5.90
N THR A 63 -5.05 -1.81 6.34
CA THR A 63 -5.83 -1.24 7.44
C THR A 63 -5.29 -1.64 8.82
N GLY A 64 -4.17 -2.36 8.85
CA GLY A 64 -3.47 -2.84 10.04
C GLY A 64 -1.98 -2.50 10.01
N ASP A 65 -1.19 -3.46 10.43
CA ASP A 65 0.24 -3.32 10.66
C ASP A 65 1.07 -2.97 9.41
N PHE A 66 0.64 -3.40 8.20
CA PHE A 66 1.31 -2.97 6.98
C PHE A 66 1.18 -1.46 6.75
N GLY A 67 0.03 -0.85 7.09
CA GLY A 67 -0.16 0.60 6.97
C GLY A 67 0.81 1.43 7.82
N LEU A 68 1.38 0.85 8.87
CA LEU A 68 2.41 1.48 9.72
C LEU A 68 3.82 0.95 9.47
N PHE A 69 4.01 0.03 8.52
CA PHE A 69 5.26 -0.72 8.35
C PHE A 69 6.51 0.16 8.28
N ALA A 70 6.53 1.12 7.36
CA ALA A 70 7.70 1.96 7.17
C ALA A 70 7.90 3.00 8.28
N ASP A 71 6.82 3.43 8.93
CA ASP A 71 6.92 4.36 10.07
C ASP A 71 7.46 3.65 11.30
N MET A 72 7.00 2.42 11.58
CA MET A 72 7.52 1.61 12.68
C MET A 72 8.98 1.17 12.47
N LYS A 73 9.44 1.03 11.23
CA LYS A 73 10.86 0.86 10.90
C LYS A 73 11.65 2.18 10.99
N GLY A 74 10.97 3.30 10.96
CA GLY A 74 11.56 4.64 10.97
C GLY A 74 12.14 5.08 12.31
N SER A 75 12.46 6.37 12.39
CA SER A 75 12.89 7.05 13.62
C SER A 75 11.75 7.68 14.39
N ASP A 76 10.58 7.83 13.78
CA ASP A 76 9.50 8.69 14.28
C ASP A 76 8.56 7.97 15.24
N TYR A 77 8.58 6.64 15.24
CA TYR A 77 7.79 5.80 16.14
C TYR A 77 8.67 4.94 17.02
N LYS A 78 8.15 4.63 18.22
CA LYS A 78 8.70 3.63 19.14
C LYS A 78 7.60 2.67 19.59
N CYS A 79 7.96 1.41 19.74
CA CYS A 79 7.08 0.41 20.31
C CYS A 79 7.14 0.50 21.84
N VAL A 80 6.06 0.92 22.49
CA VAL A 80 5.99 1.11 23.96
C VAL A 80 5.09 0.08 24.65
N GLY A 81 4.19 -0.56 23.91
CA GLY A 81 3.26 -1.55 24.43
C GLY A 81 3.95 -2.87 24.82
N ASN A 82 3.25 -3.69 25.61
CA ASN A 82 3.72 -4.97 26.08
C ASN A 82 3.18 -6.18 25.29
N ASN A 83 2.40 -5.91 24.23
CA ASN A 83 1.72 -6.97 23.47
C ASN A 83 2.60 -7.59 22.39
N ASN A 84 3.74 -6.98 22.07
CA ASN A 84 4.73 -7.44 21.08
C ASN A 84 4.18 -7.66 19.65
N GLN A 85 3.09 -7.00 19.28
CA GLN A 85 2.47 -7.14 17.95
C GLN A 85 3.31 -6.49 16.83
N ALA A 86 3.90 -5.33 17.10
CA ALA A 86 4.75 -4.61 16.15
C ALA A 86 6.25 -4.92 16.28
N THR A 87 6.64 -5.90 17.08
CA THR A 87 8.04 -6.19 17.46
C THR A 87 8.90 -6.59 16.24
N GLU A 88 8.36 -7.41 15.34
CA GLU A 88 9.10 -7.86 14.14
C GLU A 88 9.48 -6.68 13.24
N ILE A 89 8.63 -5.65 13.17
CA ILE A 89 8.89 -4.42 12.41
C ILE A 89 9.82 -3.50 13.18
N SER A 90 9.36 -3.02 14.34
CA SER A 90 9.98 -1.91 15.08
C SER A 90 11.36 -2.25 15.66
N LYS A 91 11.61 -3.52 15.97
CA LYS A 91 12.88 -4.00 16.52
C LYS A 91 13.78 -4.67 15.48
N TYR A 92 13.36 -4.70 14.22
CA TYR A 92 14.11 -5.37 13.13
C TYR A 92 14.42 -6.85 13.43
N MET A 93 13.45 -7.54 14.02
CA MET A 93 13.60 -8.93 14.48
C MET A 93 12.87 -9.93 13.58
N ALA A 94 12.52 -9.54 12.36
CA ALA A 94 11.86 -10.44 11.41
C ALA A 94 12.74 -11.64 11.07
N THR A 95 12.13 -12.83 11.06
CA THR A 95 12.78 -14.09 10.70
C THR A 95 12.02 -14.79 9.58
N ALA A 96 12.66 -15.71 8.87
CA ALA A 96 12.02 -16.47 7.79
C ALA A 96 10.86 -17.39 8.26
N THR A 97 10.69 -17.57 9.56
CA THR A 97 9.59 -18.28 10.21
C THR A 97 8.69 -17.35 11.03
N GLY A 98 8.86 -16.03 10.89
CA GLY A 98 8.06 -15.03 11.57
C GLY A 98 6.64 -14.95 10.98
N ASN A 99 5.68 -14.64 11.84
CA ASN A 99 4.27 -14.59 11.44
C ASN A 99 4.00 -13.43 10.49
N LEU A 100 4.57 -12.25 10.72
CA LEU A 100 4.28 -11.08 9.92
C LEU A 100 4.93 -11.13 8.52
N PRO A 101 6.20 -11.56 8.36
CA PRO A 101 6.75 -11.81 7.02
C PRO A 101 5.92 -12.80 6.19
N GLU A 102 5.40 -13.86 6.82
CA GLU A 102 4.53 -14.83 6.15
C GLU A 102 3.17 -14.21 5.79
N ALA A 103 2.57 -13.48 6.70
CA ALA A 103 1.25 -12.87 6.51
C ALA A 103 1.24 -11.84 5.38
N ILE A 104 2.19 -10.91 5.35
CA ILE A 104 2.32 -9.91 4.28
C ILE A 104 2.53 -10.62 2.93
N TYR A 105 3.47 -11.56 2.86
CA TYR A 105 3.76 -12.32 1.64
C TYR A 105 2.52 -13.02 1.12
N TYR A 106 1.83 -13.76 1.98
CA TYR A 106 0.63 -14.51 1.65
C TYR A 106 -0.51 -13.59 1.17
N LEU A 107 -0.81 -12.52 1.91
CA LEU A 107 -1.94 -11.66 1.58
C LEU A 107 -1.76 -10.93 0.25
N PHE A 108 -0.57 -10.40 0.00
CA PHE A 108 -0.32 -9.68 -1.26
C PHE A 108 -0.35 -10.62 -2.47
N TYR A 109 0.25 -11.82 -2.39
CA TYR A 109 0.14 -12.80 -3.48
C TYR A 109 -1.28 -13.37 -3.63
N LYS A 110 -2.04 -13.52 -2.54
CA LYS A 110 -3.48 -13.86 -2.60
C LYS A 110 -4.27 -12.78 -3.36
N SER A 111 -4.00 -11.51 -3.11
CA SER A 111 -4.63 -10.39 -3.81
C SER A 111 -4.30 -10.41 -5.30
N ILE A 112 -3.03 -10.63 -5.65
CA ILE A 112 -2.56 -10.76 -7.04
C ILE A 112 -3.23 -11.95 -7.74
N ALA A 113 -3.31 -13.10 -7.07
CA ALA A 113 -3.94 -14.29 -7.62
C ALA A 113 -5.44 -14.07 -7.89
N ARG A 114 -6.16 -13.39 -6.97
CA ARG A 114 -7.56 -13.00 -7.16
C ARG A 114 -7.70 -12.05 -8.36
N ALA A 115 -6.87 -11.01 -8.45
CA ALA A 115 -6.89 -10.07 -9.56
C ALA A 115 -6.66 -10.77 -10.91
N ASN A 116 -5.66 -11.65 -11.00
CA ASN A 116 -5.38 -12.44 -12.20
C ASN A 116 -6.59 -13.30 -12.60
N LYS A 117 -7.18 -14.02 -11.64
CA LYS A 117 -8.34 -14.87 -11.89
C LYS A 117 -9.54 -14.08 -12.42
N VAL A 118 -9.84 -12.93 -11.80
CA VAL A 118 -10.93 -12.05 -12.24
C VAL A 118 -10.68 -11.53 -13.65
N MET A 119 -9.48 -11.05 -13.94
CA MET A 119 -9.12 -10.59 -15.30
C MET A 119 -9.25 -11.67 -16.36
N GLU A 120 -8.82 -12.91 -16.08
CA GLU A 120 -8.91 -14.04 -17.00
C GLU A 120 -10.35 -14.46 -17.24
N GLN A 121 -11.17 -14.55 -16.20
CA GLN A 121 -12.60 -14.88 -16.30
C GLN A 121 -13.40 -13.82 -17.06
N THR A 122 -13.13 -12.53 -16.81
CA THR A 122 -13.74 -11.43 -17.54
C THR A 122 -13.47 -11.51 -19.05
N LYS A 123 -12.22 -11.81 -19.42
CA LYS A 123 -11.83 -12.01 -20.82
C LYS A 123 -12.51 -13.25 -21.42
N ALA A 124 -12.57 -14.36 -20.69
CA ALA A 124 -13.20 -15.60 -21.13
C ALA A 124 -14.71 -15.44 -21.34
N ALA A 125 -15.37 -14.62 -20.50
CA ALA A 125 -16.80 -14.27 -20.64
C ALA A 125 -17.08 -13.32 -21.81
N GLY A 126 -16.02 -12.74 -22.43
CA GLY A 126 -16.18 -11.80 -23.55
C GLY A 126 -16.81 -10.47 -23.17
N LEU A 127 -16.77 -10.08 -21.90
CA LEU A 127 -17.31 -8.80 -21.43
C LEU A 127 -16.50 -7.63 -21.98
N THR A 128 -17.21 -6.57 -22.43
CA THR A 128 -16.61 -5.36 -23.02
C THR A 128 -17.42 -4.12 -22.64
N GLY A 129 -16.85 -2.94 -22.84
CA GLY A 129 -17.48 -1.64 -22.59
C GLY A 129 -16.76 -0.84 -21.51
N ASP A 130 -17.16 0.41 -21.34
CA ASP A 130 -16.49 1.37 -20.47
C ASP A 130 -16.43 0.92 -19.00
N GLU A 131 -17.52 0.37 -18.49
CA GLU A 131 -17.57 -0.14 -17.11
C GLU A 131 -16.65 -1.36 -16.92
N VAL A 132 -16.58 -2.25 -17.91
CA VAL A 132 -15.62 -3.37 -17.91
C VAL A 132 -14.19 -2.84 -17.97
N ASN A 133 -13.91 -1.84 -18.80
CA ASN A 133 -12.61 -1.19 -18.87
C ASN A 133 -12.21 -0.55 -17.54
N ALA A 134 -13.16 0.08 -16.83
CA ALA A 134 -12.90 0.63 -15.50
C ALA A 134 -12.46 -0.47 -14.53
N TYR A 135 -13.23 -1.56 -14.38
CA TYR A 135 -12.87 -2.66 -13.49
C TYR A 135 -11.58 -3.39 -13.89
N MET A 136 -11.34 -3.54 -15.19
CA MET A 136 -10.07 -4.11 -15.67
C MET A 136 -8.90 -3.19 -15.35
N GLY A 137 -9.07 -1.87 -15.49
CA GLY A 137 -8.08 -0.87 -15.08
C GLY A 137 -7.79 -0.94 -13.58
N GLU A 138 -8.83 -1.04 -12.73
CA GLU A 138 -8.67 -1.23 -11.28
C GLU A 138 -7.84 -2.48 -10.96
N LEU A 139 -8.13 -3.62 -11.62
CA LEU A 139 -7.42 -4.88 -11.39
C LEU A 139 -5.94 -4.79 -11.77
N TYR A 140 -5.61 -4.14 -12.89
CA TYR A 140 -4.22 -3.88 -13.27
C TYR A 140 -3.52 -2.97 -12.26
N ALA A 141 -4.17 -1.88 -11.83
CA ALA A 141 -3.62 -0.95 -10.83
C ALA A 141 -3.42 -1.62 -9.46
N LEU A 142 -4.36 -2.45 -9.00
CA LEU A 142 -4.23 -3.23 -7.77
C LEU A 142 -3.09 -4.24 -7.86
N ARG A 143 -2.95 -4.96 -8.99
CA ARG A 143 -1.84 -5.89 -9.19
C ARG A 143 -0.50 -5.19 -9.16
N ALA A 144 -0.40 -4.03 -9.77
CA ALA A 144 0.78 -3.17 -9.71
C ALA A 144 1.09 -2.73 -8.28
N LEU A 145 0.09 -2.28 -7.52
CA LEU A 145 0.23 -1.88 -6.11
C LEU A 145 0.81 -3.02 -5.28
N PHE A 146 0.24 -4.22 -5.40
CA PHE A 146 0.67 -5.36 -4.59
C PHE A 146 2.06 -5.88 -4.98
N HIS A 147 2.42 -5.86 -6.26
CA HIS A 147 3.79 -6.15 -6.68
C HIS A 147 4.78 -5.10 -6.19
N PHE A 148 4.42 -3.82 -6.23
CA PHE A 148 5.26 -2.74 -5.71
C PHE A 148 5.49 -2.86 -4.21
N ASP A 149 4.46 -3.18 -3.43
CA ASP A 149 4.59 -3.36 -1.99
C ASP A 149 5.41 -4.60 -1.62
N LEU A 150 5.20 -5.72 -2.34
CA LEU A 150 6.09 -6.88 -2.21
C LEU A 150 7.55 -6.51 -2.51
N ALA A 151 7.80 -5.71 -3.55
CA ALA A 151 9.15 -5.26 -3.88
C ALA A 151 9.75 -4.41 -2.75
N ARG A 152 8.99 -3.46 -2.17
CA ARG A 152 9.47 -2.62 -1.06
C ARG A 152 9.74 -3.40 0.23
N VAL A 153 9.01 -4.49 0.47
CA VAL A 153 9.15 -5.30 1.69
C VAL A 153 10.21 -6.39 1.54
N TYR A 154 10.30 -7.06 0.37
CA TYR A 154 11.10 -8.28 0.20
C TYR A 154 12.29 -8.12 -0.75
N ALA A 155 12.49 -6.96 -1.36
CA ALA A 155 13.67 -6.67 -2.16
C ALA A 155 14.31 -5.35 -1.72
N GLN A 156 15.57 -5.14 -2.09
CA GLN A 156 16.21 -3.85 -1.88
C GLN A 156 15.59 -2.79 -2.80
N LEU A 157 15.55 -1.55 -2.34
CA LEU A 157 15.07 -0.45 -3.16
C LEU A 157 16.02 -0.22 -4.34
N PRO A 158 15.53 0.20 -5.53
CA PRO A 158 16.36 0.45 -6.71
C PRO A 158 17.56 1.38 -6.42
N THR A 159 17.35 2.43 -5.65
CA THR A 159 18.38 3.43 -5.29
C THR A 159 19.45 2.90 -4.32
N VAL A 160 19.25 1.75 -3.72
CA VAL A 160 20.15 1.14 -2.71
C VAL A 160 20.72 -0.19 -3.17
N ALA A 161 20.09 -0.83 -4.14
CA ALA A 161 20.58 -2.05 -4.77
C ALA A 161 21.91 -1.80 -5.49
N LYS A 162 22.70 -2.83 -5.64
CA LYS A 162 24.00 -2.72 -6.37
C LYS A 162 23.78 -2.62 -7.87
N SER A 163 22.73 -3.24 -8.37
CA SER A 163 22.33 -3.29 -9.77
C SER A 163 20.83 -3.49 -9.89
N MET A 164 20.24 -3.04 -10.98
CA MET A 164 18.88 -3.41 -11.36
C MET A 164 18.71 -4.90 -11.73
N ASP A 165 19.83 -5.63 -11.90
CA ASP A 165 19.83 -7.09 -12.05
C ASP A 165 19.75 -7.83 -10.71
N ASP A 166 19.86 -7.14 -9.57
CA ASP A 166 19.69 -7.74 -8.25
C ASP A 166 18.26 -8.33 -8.10
N MET A 167 18.11 -9.24 -7.14
CA MET A 167 16.84 -9.96 -6.92
C MET A 167 15.71 -9.01 -6.56
N GLY A 168 14.69 -9.01 -7.40
CA GLY A 168 13.38 -8.42 -7.16
C GLY A 168 12.43 -9.38 -6.42
N ILE A 169 11.25 -9.61 -6.98
CA ILE A 169 10.20 -10.47 -6.41
C ILE A 169 9.78 -11.56 -7.40
N VAL A 170 8.92 -12.48 -6.97
CA VAL A 170 8.23 -13.41 -7.89
C VAL A 170 7.14 -12.64 -8.62
N LEU A 171 7.17 -12.62 -9.94
CA LEU A 171 6.15 -11.97 -10.75
C LEU A 171 5.00 -12.95 -11.08
N ALA A 172 3.79 -12.56 -10.71
CA ALA A 172 2.58 -13.34 -10.99
C ALA A 172 1.60 -12.49 -11.83
N THR A 173 1.76 -12.56 -13.15
CA THR A 173 0.97 -11.76 -14.12
C THR A 173 -0.22 -12.53 -14.73
N LYS A 174 -0.41 -13.78 -14.32
CA LYS A 174 -1.51 -14.68 -14.68
C LYS A 174 -1.82 -15.63 -13.55
N THR A 175 -2.93 -16.35 -13.64
CA THR A 175 -3.20 -17.45 -12.71
C THR A 175 -2.11 -18.51 -12.83
N LEU A 176 -1.51 -18.87 -11.71
CA LEU A 176 -0.43 -19.84 -11.63
C LEU A 176 -1.04 -21.21 -11.34
N ASP A 177 -0.59 -22.24 -12.05
CA ASP A 177 -0.97 -23.62 -11.79
C ASP A 177 -0.03 -24.27 -10.76
N TYR A 178 -0.39 -25.49 -10.34
CA TYR A 178 0.35 -26.22 -9.32
C TYR A 178 1.76 -26.70 -9.76
N THR A 179 2.09 -26.59 -11.05
CA THR A 179 3.41 -26.94 -11.59
C THR A 179 4.36 -25.73 -11.60
N PHE A 180 3.84 -24.53 -11.29
CA PHE A 180 4.64 -23.31 -11.28
C PHE A 180 5.72 -23.39 -10.21
N VAL A 181 6.96 -23.19 -10.60
CA VAL A 181 8.11 -23.09 -9.71
C VAL A 181 8.44 -21.61 -9.53
N PRO A 182 8.27 -21.04 -8.33
CA PRO A 182 8.52 -19.63 -8.11
C PRO A 182 10.01 -19.31 -8.13
N GLU A 183 10.41 -18.35 -8.96
CA GLU A 183 11.73 -17.75 -8.98
C GLU A 183 11.60 -16.24 -8.89
N ARG A 184 12.60 -15.58 -8.30
CA ARG A 184 12.62 -14.11 -8.21
C ARG A 184 13.08 -13.53 -9.54
N ALA A 185 12.31 -12.59 -10.07
CA ALA A 185 12.73 -11.75 -11.17
C ALA A 185 13.83 -10.76 -10.73
N SER A 186 14.46 -10.09 -11.68
CA SER A 186 15.33 -8.95 -11.38
C SER A 186 14.52 -7.75 -10.85
N LEU A 187 15.19 -6.78 -10.21
CA LEU A 187 14.56 -5.50 -9.88
C LEU A 187 14.07 -4.81 -11.15
N LYS A 188 14.85 -4.86 -12.23
CA LYS A 188 14.46 -4.30 -13.54
C LYS A 188 13.13 -4.88 -14.01
N ASP A 189 13.05 -6.21 -14.17
CA ASP A 189 11.83 -6.85 -14.64
C ASP A 189 10.65 -6.61 -13.68
N THR A 190 10.93 -6.53 -12.37
CA THR A 190 9.93 -6.23 -11.36
C THR A 190 9.30 -4.85 -11.59
N TYR A 191 10.11 -3.81 -11.71
CA TYR A 191 9.60 -2.45 -11.88
C TYR A 191 9.04 -2.19 -13.29
N GLU A 192 9.61 -2.79 -14.33
CA GLU A 192 9.05 -2.75 -15.68
C GLU A 192 7.65 -3.39 -15.73
N THR A 193 7.45 -4.54 -15.05
CA THR A 193 6.12 -5.17 -14.96
C THR A 193 5.11 -4.31 -14.20
N ILE A 194 5.53 -3.69 -13.10
CA ILE A 194 4.68 -2.77 -12.32
C ILE A 194 4.25 -1.58 -13.19
N LEU A 195 5.20 -0.95 -13.89
CA LEU A 195 4.89 0.20 -14.76
C LEU A 195 4.01 -0.19 -15.95
N ALA A 196 4.23 -1.36 -16.56
CA ALA A 196 3.39 -1.85 -17.65
C ALA A 196 1.93 -2.10 -17.22
N ASP A 197 1.72 -2.61 -16.01
CA ASP A 197 0.39 -2.76 -15.44
C ASP A 197 -0.27 -1.39 -15.18
N LEU A 198 0.48 -0.40 -14.71
CA LEU A 198 -0.02 0.96 -14.46
C LEU A 198 -0.35 1.70 -15.77
N ASP A 199 0.50 1.57 -16.78
CA ASP A 199 0.22 2.14 -18.09
C ASP A 199 -1.06 1.54 -18.67
N LYS A 200 -1.23 0.21 -18.58
CA LYS A 200 -2.45 -0.47 -19.01
C LYS A 200 -3.69 -0.04 -18.22
N ALA A 201 -3.56 0.16 -16.91
CA ALA A 201 -4.64 0.65 -16.06
C ALA A 201 -5.08 2.08 -16.48
N ILE A 202 -4.11 2.96 -16.68
CA ILE A 202 -4.35 4.35 -17.09
C ILE A 202 -5.01 4.40 -18.47
N ASP A 203 -4.47 3.67 -19.45
CA ASP A 203 -5.04 3.61 -20.81
C ASP A 203 -6.51 3.16 -20.82
N LEU A 204 -6.88 2.22 -19.95
CA LEU A 204 -8.25 1.72 -19.86
C LEU A 204 -9.19 2.72 -19.18
N MET A 205 -8.70 3.48 -18.21
CA MET A 205 -9.52 4.36 -17.37
C MET A 205 -9.54 5.83 -17.84
N GLU A 206 -8.53 6.30 -18.58
CA GLU A 206 -8.45 7.71 -19.02
C GLU A 206 -9.69 8.18 -19.80
N PRO A 207 -10.25 7.40 -20.75
CA PRO A 207 -11.42 7.83 -21.51
C PRO A 207 -12.67 8.09 -20.67
N ILE A 208 -12.73 7.51 -19.48
CA ILE A 208 -13.89 7.58 -18.57
C ILE A 208 -13.61 8.36 -17.28
N ALA A 209 -12.40 8.90 -17.11
CA ALA A 209 -11.97 9.58 -15.89
C ALA A 209 -12.87 10.78 -15.51
N SER A 210 -13.39 11.50 -16.50
CA SER A 210 -14.26 12.67 -16.29
C SER A 210 -15.69 12.32 -15.89
N THR A 211 -16.12 11.07 -16.06
CA THR A 211 -17.50 10.61 -15.75
C THR A 211 -17.64 9.93 -14.40
N HIS A 212 -16.50 9.67 -13.73
CA HIS A 212 -16.50 9.04 -12.42
C HIS A 212 -16.57 10.10 -11.32
N ASP A 213 -17.63 10.03 -10.53
CA ASP A 213 -17.76 10.85 -9.33
C ASP A 213 -16.65 10.48 -8.32
N LYS A 214 -15.97 11.50 -7.80
CA LYS A 214 -14.95 11.37 -6.77
C LYS A 214 -15.41 10.50 -5.60
N ASN A 215 -16.60 10.78 -5.06
CA ASN A 215 -17.09 10.11 -3.86
C ASN A 215 -17.46 8.63 -4.11
N SER A 216 -17.85 8.27 -5.33
CA SER A 216 -18.19 6.89 -5.68
C SER A 216 -16.95 6.03 -5.96
N THR A 217 -15.80 6.65 -6.29
CA THR A 217 -14.60 5.94 -6.75
C THR A 217 -13.41 5.97 -5.78
N THR A 218 -13.44 6.79 -4.73
CA THR A 218 -12.30 6.95 -3.80
C THR A 218 -12.00 5.68 -2.99
N GLY A 219 -12.97 4.81 -2.79
CA GLY A 219 -12.77 3.46 -2.22
C GLY A 219 -12.26 2.42 -3.24
N HIS A 220 -12.02 2.83 -4.49
CA HIS A 220 -11.56 2.00 -5.58
C HIS A 220 -10.36 2.65 -6.29
N MET A 221 -9.54 1.84 -6.96
CA MET A 221 -8.39 2.29 -7.76
C MET A 221 -8.87 2.93 -9.06
N ASN A 222 -9.26 4.20 -9.01
CA ASN A 222 -9.67 4.97 -10.18
C ASN A 222 -8.46 5.45 -11.00
N TYR A 223 -8.72 6.16 -12.10
CA TYR A 223 -7.69 6.76 -12.95
C TYR A 223 -6.66 7.59 -12.18
N TRP A 224 -7.12 8.45 -11.26
CA TRP A 224 -6.25 9.31 -10.47
C TRP A 224 -5.40 8.52 -9.46
N ALA A 225 -5.94 7.45 -8.92
CA ALA A 225 -5.19 6.55 -8.03
C ALA A 225 -4.11 5.75 -8.79
N ALA A 226 -4.38 5.34 -10.03
CA ALA A 226 -3.38 4.71 -10.89
C ALA A 226 -2.25 5.68 -11.25
N LEU A 227 -2.56 6.95 -11.57
CA LEU A 227 -1.56 8.01 -11.76
C LEU A 227 -0.75 8.27 -10.48
N ALA A 228 -1.40 8.34 -9.31
CA ALA A 228 -0.73 8.55 -8.03
C ALA A 228 0.26 7.41 -7.71
N LEU A 229 -0.14 6.17 -7.98
CA LEU A 229 0.76 5.03 -7.83
C LEU A 229 1.92 5.09 -8.83
N ARG A 230 1.67 5.45 -10.10
CA ARG A 230 2.74 5.57 -11.11
C ARG A 230 3.72 6.69 -10.76
N ALA A 231 3.24 7.82 -10.24
CA ALA A 231 4.08 8.90 -9.71
C ALA A 231 4.97 8.40 -8.56
N ARG A 232 4.40 7.65 -7.60
CA ARG A 232 5.16 7.07 -6.47
C ARG A 232 6.19 6.04 -6.95
N VAL A 233 5.83 5.13 -7.86
CA VAL A 233 6.75 4.12 -8.41
C VAL A 233 7.92 4.77 -9.13
N ASN A 234 7.65 5.76 -9.98
CA ASN A 234 8.69 6.51 -10.70
C ASN A 234 9.61 7.27 -9.71
N LEU A 235 9.08 7.84 -8.62
CA LEU A 235 9.90 8.48 -7.60
C LEU A 235 10.84 7.48 -6.88
N TYR A 236 10.44 6.22 -6.75
CA TYR A 236 11.26 5.15 -6.15
C TYR A 236 12.34 4.63 -7.09
N LEU A 237 12.15 4.75 -8.41
CA LEU A 237 13.17 4.41 -9.40
C LEU A 237 14.32 5.41 -9.43
N ASP A 238 14.03 6.70 -9.20
CA ASP A 238 15.01 7.78 -9.00
C ASP A 238 16.29 7.63 -9.84
N ASP A 239 16.20 7.83 -11.14
CA ASP A 239 17.29 7.63 -12.09
C ASP A 239 18.60 8.32 -11.74
N VAL A 240 18.57 9.46 -11.02
CA VAL A 240 19.77 10.19 -10.63
C VAL A 240 20.71 9.27 -9.85
N ASN A 241 20.16 8.44 -8.98
CA ASN A 241 20.94 7.49 -8.18
C ASN A 241 21.17 6.14 -8.88
N VAL A 242 20.30 5.78 -9.83
CA VAL A 242 20.37 4.48 -10.53
C VAL A 242 21.15 4.56 -11.83
N ASN A 243 20.80 5.49 -12.72
CA ASN A 243 21.34 5.58 -14.09
C ASN A 243 22.02 6.93 -14.39
N GLY A 244 22.02 7.86 -13.45
CA GLY A 244 22.52 9.21 -13.64
C GLY A 244 21.64 10.09 -14.57
N THR A 245 20.40 9.66 -14.82
CA THR A 245 19.40 10.39 -15.60
C THR A 245 18.33 11.03 -14.71
N THR A 246 17.32 11.64 -15.30
CA THR A 246 16.20 12.23 -14.53
C THR A 246 14.83 11.83 -15.12
N GLU A 247 14.78 10.81 -15.96
CA GLU A 247 13.57 10.47 -16.72
C GLU A 247 12.42 10.02 -15.81
N HIS A 248 12.67 9.11 -14.85
CA HIS A 248 11.66 8.68 -13.89
C HIS A 248 11.21 9.84 -12.98
N ASN A 249 12.14 10.73 -12.59
CA ASN A 249 11.76 11.93 -11.83
C ASN A 249 10.87 12.89 -12.66
N LYS A 250 11.12 13.04 -13.97
CA LYS A 250 10.24 13.81 -14.86
C LYS A 250 8.85 13.18 -14.98
N LEU A 251 8.76 11.87 -15.10
CA LEU A 251 7.49 11.14 -15.15
C LEU A 251 6.73 11.27 -13.82
N ALA A 252 7.42 11.11 -12.68
CA ALA A 252 6.83 11.31 -11.36
C ALA A 252 6.26 12.74 -11.20
N LEU A 253 7.03 13.76 -11.63
CA LEU A 253 6.57 15.15 -11.62
C LEU A 253 5.36 15.37 -12.52
N ALA A 254 5.36 14.80 -13.72
CA ALA A 254 4.27 14.97 -14.68
C ALA A 254 2.95 14.39 -14.17
N ASP A 255 2.97 13.17 -13.62
CA ASP A 255 1.79 12.52 -13.07
C ASP A 255 1.28 13.25 -11.81
N ALA A 256 2.17 13.60 -10.87
CA ALA A 256 1.79 14.34 -9.67
C ALA A 256 1.21 15.71 -10.00
N LYS A 257 1.83 16.44 -10.94
CA LYS A 257 1.35 17.73 -11.42
C LYS A 257 -0.03 17.62 -12.07
N LYS A 258 -0.26 16.61 -12.91
CA LYS A 258 -1.57 16.36 -13.55
C LYS A 258 -2.66 16.15 -12.49
N ILE A 259 -2.38 15.39 -11.42
CA ILE A 259 -3.34 15.21 -10.32
C ILE A 259 -3.60 16.53 -9.58
N ILE A 260 -2.57 17.32 -9.31
CA ILE A 260 -2.70 18.61 -8.61
C ILE A 260 -3.54 19.62 -9.43
N GLU A 261 -3.31 19.68 -10.75
CA GLU A 261 -3.91 20.70 -11.61
C GLU A 261 -5.28 20.30 -12.16
N GLU A 262 -5.51 19.03 -12.43
CA GLU A 262 -6.69 18.53 -13.14
C GLU A 262 -7.56 17.60 -12.28
N GLY A 263 -7.01 17.01 -11.19
CA GLY A 263 -7.74 16.09 -10.33
C GLY A 263 -8.84 16.77 -9.51
N PRO A 264 -9.91 16.04 -9.16
CA PRO A 264 -11.05 16.59 -8.40
C PRO A 264 -10.77 16.68 -6.89
N TYR A 265 -9.53 16.93 -6.48
CA TYR A 265 -9.08 16.93 -5.11
C TYR A 265 -8.64 18.32 -4.66
N SER A 266 -8.67 18.58 -3.34
CA SER A 266 -8.16 19.81 -2.74
C SER A 266 -7.49 19.52 -1.40
N LEU A 267 -6.44 20.31 -1.07
CA LEU A 267 -5.76 20.18 0.23
C LEU A 267 -6.72 20.47 1.38
N TYR A 268 -6.61 19.69 2.45
CA TYR A 268 -7.30 19.98 3.71
C TYR A 268 -6.96 21.39 4.18
N LYS A 269 -7.99 22.13 4.55
CA LYS A 269 -7.79 23.45 5.16
C LYS A 269 -7.27 23.31 6.57
N TYR A 270 -6.45 24.28 7.01
CA TYR A 270 -5.94 24.33 8.38
C TYR A 270 -7.05 24.11 9.44
N ALA A 271 -8.18 24.78 9.27
CA ALA A 271 -9.30 24.72 10.22
C ALA A 271 -9.95 23.34 10.32
N ASP A 272 -9.90 22.53 9.25
CA ASP A 272 -10.57 21.24 9.16
C ASP A 272 -9.62 20.06 9.44
N TYR A 273 -8.30 20.29 9.43
CA TYR A 273 -7.27 19.27 9.42
C TYR A 273 -7.41 18.23 10.54
N THR A 274 -7.79 18.63 11.74
CA THR A 274 -7.97 17.69 12.86
C THR A 274 -9.25 16.85 12.75
N SER A 275 -10.27 17.35 12.07
CA SER A 275 -11.59 16.71 11.98
C SER A 275 -11.70 15.72 10.80
N VAL A 276 -10.87 15.85 9.75
CA VAL A 276 -10.96 15.03 8.55
C VAL A 276 -10.55 13.57 8.79
N TRP A 277 -9.75 13.30 9.81
CA TRP A 277 -9.27 11.95 10.13
C TRP A 277 -10.35 11.02 10.68
N ALA A 278 -11.42 11.58 11.24
CA ALA A 278 -12.61 10.84 11.65
C ALA A 278 -13.59 10.57 10.49
N LYS A 279 -13.27 11.02 9.28
CA LYS A 279 -14.12 10.92 8.09
C LYS A 279 -13.46 10.03 7.04
N GLU A 280 -14.27 9.48 6.14
CA GLU A 280 -13.80 8.73 4.97
C GLU A 280 -14.02 9.53 3.69
N PHE A 281 -13.23 9.24 2.67
CA PHE A 281 -13.34 9.80 1.33
C PHE A 281 -13.40 11.33 1.29
N THR A 282 -12.50 11.95 2.07
CA THR A 282 -12.41 13.40 2.22
C THR A 282 -11.70 14.07 1.01
N GLU A 283 -11.59 15.41 1.05
CA GLU A 283 -11.20 16.22 -0.12
C GLU A 283 -9.79 15.92 -0.66
N GLU A 284 -8.85 15.48 0.19
CA GLU A 284 -7.51 15.05 -0.26
C GLU A 284 -7.47 13.59 -0.69
N SER A 285 -8.44 12.78 -0.30
CA SER A 285 -8.38 11.32 -0.52
C SER A 285 -8.49 10.98 -2.00
N ILE A 286 -7.44 10.38 -2.52
CA ILE A 286 -7.39 9.84 -3.88
C ILE A 286 -7.79 8.37 -3.85
N PHE A 287 -7.27 7.61 -2.87
CA PHE A 287 -7.64 6.20 -2.67
C PHE A 287 -7.50 5.80 -1.20
N GLU A 288 -8.51 5.11 -0.69
CA GLU A 288 -8.54 4.51 0.65
C GLU A 288 -9.00 3.06 0.60
N PHE A 289 -8.35 2.17 1.37
CA PHE A 289 -8.96 0.89 1.70
C PHE A 289 -9.99 1.11 2.81
N GLN A 290 -11.25 0.82 2.49
CA GLN A 290 -12.38 1.09 3.37
C GLN A 290 -12.55 0.01 4.44
N THR A 291 -12.82 0.44 5.67
CA THR A 291 -13.31 -0.40 6.76
C THR A 291 -14.70 0.03 7.18
N THR A 292 -15.49 -0.91 7.71
CA THR A 292 -16.81 -0.67 8.26
C THR A 292 -16.92 -1.24 9.67
N SER A 293 -18.01 -0.91 10.39
CA SER A 293 -18.28 -1.50 11.71
C SER A 293 -18.43 -3.02 11.66
N GLN A 294 -18.89 -3.58 10.53
CA GLN A 294 -19.04 -5.03 10.34
C GLN A 294 -17.79 -5.69 9.76
N TYR A 295 -17.00 -4.93 8.99
CA TYR A 295 -15.83 -5.47 8.29
C TYR A 295 -14.59 -4.60 8.55
N ASN A 296 -13.74 -5.06 9.45
CA ASN A 296 -12.54 -4.39 9.90
C ASN A 296 -11.59 -5.38 10.58
N PRO A 297 -10.28 -5.06 10.73
CA PRO A 297 -9.30 -5.97 11.32
C PRO A 297 -9.35 -6.04 12.86
N GLN A 298 -10.31 -5.37 13.51
CA GLN A 298 -10.46 -5.29 14.97
C GLN A 298 -9.14 -4.90 15.66
N ARG A 299 -8.62 -5.76 16.54
CA ARG A 299 -7.38 -5.47 17.30
C ARG A 299 -6.13 -5.34 16.42
N ASN A 300 -6.17 -5.82 15.17
CA ASN A 300 -5.07 -5.68 14.21
C ASN A 300 -5.20 -4.41 13.35
N SER A 301 -6.00 -3.43 13.78
CA SER A 301 -6.26 -2.18 13.05
C SER A 301 -5.24 -1.08 13.36
N LEU A 302 -5.10 -0.15 12.43
CA LEU A 302 -4.31 1.08 12.59
C LEU A 302 -4.65 1.80 13.90
N GLY A 303 -5.94 2.00 14.18
CA GLY A 303 -6.38 2.66 15.42
C GLY A 303 -5.98 1.90 16.67
N TYR A 304 -6.06 0.56 16.65
CA TYR A 304 -5.72 -0.23 17.84
C TYR A 304 -4.21 -0.23 18.15
N TYR A 305 -3.36 -0.08 17.12
CA TYR A 305 -1.90 0.08 17.30
C TYR A 305 -1.52 1.47 17.81
N THR A 306 -2.25 2.51 17.40
CA THR A 306 -1.92 3.91 17.66
C THR A 306 -2.66 4.54 18.84
N ASP A 307 -3.66 3.87 19.41
CA ASP A 307 -4.44 4.38 20.54
C ASP A 307 -3.99 3.76 21.86
N PRO A 308 -3.83 4.55 22.94
CA PRO A 308 -3.43 4.07 24.25
C PRO A 308 -4.43 3.10 24.90
N THR A 309 -5.70 3.10 24.48
CA THR A 309 -6.71 2.14 24.95
C THR A 309 -6.66 0.81 24.19
N GLY A 310 -5.92 0.75 23.08
CA GLY A 310 -5.67 -0.44 22.29
C GLY A 310 -4.37 -1.17 22.69
N TYR A 311 -3.53 -1.52 21.71
CA TYR A 311 -2.21 -2.09 21.98
C TYR A 311 -1.19 -1.02 22.44
N ALA A 312 -1.41 0.23 22.07
CA ALA A 312 -0.52 1.36 22.37
C ALA A 312 0.93 1.18 21.88
N GLU A 313 1.14 0.38 20.82
CA GLU A 313 2.49 0.01 20.38
C GLU A 313 3.14 1.02 19.45
N ALA A 314 2.36 1.88 18.79
CA ALA A 314 2.85 2.89 17.85
C ALA A 314 2.78 4.29 18.49
N ALA A 315 3.66 4.56 19.45
CA ALA A 315 3.84 5.89 20.02
C ALA A 315 4.91 6.68 19.27
N MET A 316 4.83 8.02 19.31
CA MET A 316 5.90 8.88 18.79
C MET A 316 7.20 8.63 19.55
N SER A 317 8.32 8.61 18.82
CA SER A 317 9.64 8.54 19.44
C SER A 317 9.98 9.83 20.18
N ASP A 318 10.94 9.75 21.12
CA ASP A 318 11.39 10.93 21.86
C ASP A 318 12.03 11.96 20.92
N SER A 319 12.76 11.50 19.88
CA SER A 319 13.33 12.40 18.89
C SER A 319 12.26 13.14 18.09
N PHE A 320 11.19 12.47 17.64
CA PHE A 320 10.10 13.14 16.93
C PHE A 320 9.42 14.18 17.82
N VAL A 321 9.20 13.84 19.08
CA VAL A 321 8.57 14.73 20.04
C VAL A 321 9.43 15.97 20.30
N ASP A 322 10.74 15.79 20.47
CA ASP A 322 11.66 16.91 20.75
C ASP A 322 11.93 17.73 19.47
N ASP A 323 12.06 17.09 18.29
CA ASP A 323 12.29 17.77 17.01
C ASP A 323 11.09 18.62 16.56
N PHE A 324 9.85 18.18 16.83
CA PHE A 324 8.66 18.80 16.26
C PHE A 324 7.59 19.20 17.28
N VAL A 325 7.17 18.29 18.18
CA VAL A 325 6.01 18.55 19.05
C VAL A 325 6.32 19.61 20.11
N LYS A 326 7.51 19.55 20.70
CA LYS A 326 7.97 20.52 21.72
C LYS A 326 8.80 21.65 21.14
N ASN A 327 9.15 21.59 19.87
CA ASN A 327 9.96 22.61 19.23
C ASN A 327 9.11 23.86 18.90
N PRO A 328 9.46 25.04 19.44
CA PRO A 328 8.68 26.26 19.23
C PRO A 328 8.58 26.69 17.77
N ASP A 329 9.51 26.28 16.89
CA ASP A 329 9.47 26.59 15.48
C ASP A 329 8.26 25.94 14.77
N TYR A 330 7.72 24.87 15.33
CA TYR A 330 6.53 24.17 14.84
C TYR A 330 5.25 24.47 15.64
N ALA A 331 5.28 25.42 16.56
CA ALA A 331 4.13 25.75 17.43
C ALA A 331 2.85 26.14 16.67
N LYS A 332 2.99 26.62 15.42
CA LYS A 332 1.88 26.99 14.54
C LYS A 332 1.51 25.91 13.53
N ASP A 333 2.22 24.77 13.50
CA ASP A 333 1.96 23.67 12.57
C ASP A 333 0.86 22.76 13.12
N ILE A 334 -0.25 22.67 12.38
CA ILE A 334 -1.42 21.87 12.79
C ILE A 334 -1.09 20.39 12.92
N ARG A 335 -0.13 19.87 12.15
CA ARG A 335 0.22 18.45 12.09
C ARG A 335 0.84 17.91 13.38
N VAL A 336 1.45 18.78 14.16
CA VAL A 336 2.06 18.46 15.46
C VAL A 336 1.36 19.15 16.64
N SER A 337 0.22 19.78 16.40
CA SER A 337 -0.63 20.36 17.44
C SER A 337 -1.15 19.29 18.40
N THR A 338 -1.59 19.71 19.57
CA THR A 338 -2.24 18.82 20.56
C THR A 338 -3.51 18.15 20.06
N GLY A 339 -4.10 18.64 18.96
CA GLY A 339 -5.23 18.00 18.28
C GLY A 339 -4.80 16.82 17.39
N MET A 340 -3.52 16.76 16.99
CA MET A 340 -3.00 15.70 16.09
C MET A 340 -1.98 14.78 16.76
N ILE A 341 -1.20 15.28 17.70
CA ILE A 341 -0.26 14.47 18.51
C ILE A 341 -0.57 14.75 19.98
N LYS A 342 -1.10 13.74 20.67
CA LYS A 342 -1.63 13.89 22.02
C LYS A 342 -0.82 13.08 23.03
N GLU A 343 -0.46 13.73 24.14
CA GLU A 343 0.18 13.04 25.27
C GLU A 343 -0.89 12.31 26.09
N GLU A 344 -0.82 11.00 26.15
CA GLU A 344 -1.76 10.17 26.91
C GLU A 344 -1.05 9.05 27.68
N SER A 345 -1.72 8.52 28.69
CA SER A 345 -1.23 7.37 29.43
C SER A 345 -1.66 6.08 28.75
N ASP A 346 -0.74 5.13 28.63
CA ASP A 346 -0.97 3.77 28.12
C ASP A 346 -1.72 2.86 29.14
N GLY A 347 -2.36 3.46 30.15
CA GLY A 347 -2.99 2.72 31.26
C GLY A 347 -1.99 2.34 32.36
N THR A 348 -0.72 2.60 32.19
CA THR A 348 0.34 2.52 33.20
C THR A 348 0.65 3.92 33.76
N LYS A 349 1.73 4.05 34.52
CA LYS A 349 2.21 5.37 35.00
C LYS A 349 2.98 6.15 33.91
N ASN A 350 3.25 5.53 32.77
CA ASN A 350 4.01 6.13 31.70
C ASN A 350 3.07 6.91 30.76
N LYS A 351 3.55 8.04 30.28
CA LYS A 351 2.92 8.83 29.24
C LYS A 351 3.72 8.72 27.96
N ALA A 352 3.02 8.73 26.85
CA ALA A 352 3.60 8.78 25.53
C ALA A 352 2.75 9.66 24.60
N PHE A 353 3.29 10.01 23.45
CA PHE A 353 2.59 10.83 22.46
C PHE A 353 2.06 9.91 21.35
N TYR A 354 0.79 10.09 20.99
CA TYR A 354 0.08 9.27 20.01
C TYR A 354 -0.52 10.12 18.91
N THR A 355 -0.47 9.63 17.68
CA THR A 355 -1.14 10.30 16.54
C THR A 355 -2.66 10.20 16.66
N GLN A 356 -3.37 11.24 16.26
CA GLN A 356 -4.82 11.28 16.18
C GLN A 356 -5.33 11.07 14.74
N LYS A 357 -4.51 10.49 13.85
CA LYS A 357 -4.93 10.17 12.47
C LYS A 357 -5.90 8.98 12.38
N TYR A 358 -5.98 8.16 13.43
CA TYR A 358 -6.82 6.97 13.46
C TYR A 358 -7.77 6.97 14.67
N PRO A 359 -8.67 7.98 14.77
CA PRO A 359 -9.52 8.16 15.96
C PRO A 359 -10.67 7.16 16.06
N GLY A 360 -10.88 6.35 15.05
CA GLY A 360 -12.04 5.47 14.94
C GLY A 360 -13.29 6.16 14.39
N ARG A 361 -14.27 5.36 13.98
CA ARG A 361 -15.61 5.80 13.58
C ARG A 361 -16.68 4.94 14.25
N ASP A 362 -17.90 5.43 14.31
CA ASP A 362 -19.06 4.71 14.87
C ASP A 362 -18.84 4.20 16.31
N GLY A 363 -18.04 4.93 17.10
CA GLY A 363 -17.65 4.55 18.45
C GLY A 363 -16.68 3.37 18.53
N GLN A 364 -16.06 2.98 17.43
CA GLN A 364 -15.13 1.86 17.34
C GLN A 364 -13.74 2.33 16.89
N ILE A 365 -12.76 2.25 17.77
CA ILE A 365 -11.36 2.60 17.53
C ILE A 365 -10.74 1.86 16.33
N TYR A 366 -11.20 0.68 16.01
CA TYR A 366 -10.67 -0.14 14.94
C TYR A 366 -11.30 0.11 13.56
N VAL A 367 -12.26 1.01 13.46
CA VAL A 367 -12.86 1.41 12.17
C VAL A 367 -12.17 2.66 11.65
N ASN A 368 -11.10 2.46 10.89
CA ASN A 368 -10.34 3.52 10.23
C ASN A 368 -9.93 3.05 8.84
N ASN A 369 -10.24 3.84 7.81
CA ASN A 369 -9.74 3.57 6.47
C ASN A 369 -8.22 3.79 6.43
N ALA A 370 -7.53 2.97 5.64
CA ALA A 370 -6.14 3.25 5.30
C ALA A 370 -6.11 4.21 4.10
N LYS A 371 -5.65 5.43 4.30
CA LYS A 371 -5.44 6.43 3.24
C LYS A 371 -4.15 6.09 2.49
N VAL A 372 -4.30 5.48 1.30
CA VAL A 372 -3.15 5.00 0.51
C VAL A 372 -2.54 6.12 -0.32
N PHE A 373 -3.39 6.96 -0.92
CA PHE A 373 -2.97 8.13 -1.67
C PHE A 373 -3.80 9.35 -1.28
N ARG A 374 -3.10 10.45 -1.01
CA ARG A 374 -3.67 11.76 -0.73
C ARG A 374 -3.03 12.84 -1.60
N LEU A 375 -3.76 13.91 -1.88
CA LEU A 375 -3.27 15.02 -2.68
C LEU A 375 -1.98 15.65 -2.12
N SER A 376 -1.85 15.76 -0.81
CA SER A 376 -0.63 16.28 -0.17
C SER A 376 0.61 15.46 -0.50
N GLU A 377 0.50 14.13 -0.65
CA GLU A 377 1.61 13.32 -1.15
C GLU A 377 1.99 13.70 -2.58
N MET A 378 1.03 14.04 -3.43
CA MET A 378 1.31 14.50 -4.80
C MET A 378 2.12 15.80 -4.80
N TYR A 379 1.80 16.75 -3.91
CA TYR A 379 2.62 17.94 -3.72
C TYR A 379 4.05 17.61 -3.29
N LEU A 380 4.22 16.64 -2.39
CA LEU A 380 5.52 16.19 -1.91
C LEU A 380 6.32 15.41 -2.96
N ILE A 381 5.66 14.58 -3.78
CA ILE A 381 6.28 13.92 -4.95
C ILE A 381 6.72 14.98 -5.97
N ALA A 382 5.85 15.93 -6.28
CA ALA A 382 6.16 17.00 -7.22
C ALA A 382 7.34 17.86 -6.74
N ALA A 383 7.37 18.21 -5.45
CA ALA A 383 8.48 18.96 -4.85
C ALA A 383 9.81 18.20 -4.95
N GLU A 384 9.82 16.93 -4.59
CA GLU A 384 11.03 16.10 -4.63
C GLU A 384 11.52 15.86 -6.06
N ALA A 385 10.61 15.50 -6.98
CA ALA A 385 10.93 15.27 -8.38
C ALA A 385 11.41 16.56 -9.08
N ALA A 386 10.78 17.70 -8.83
CA ALA A 386 11.23 19.00 -9.31
C ALA A 386 12.64 19.34 -8.78
N TRP A 387 12.88 19.07 -7.49
CA TRP A 387 14.21 19.27 -6.89
C TRP A 387 15.28 18.41 -7.58
N LYS A 388 15.00 17.14 -7.85
CA LYS A 388 15.90 16.19 -8.50
C LYS A 388 16.11 16.49 -10.00
N THR A 389 15.13 17.08 -10.66
CA THR A 389 15.26 17.56 -12.04
C THR A 389 15.83 18.98 -12.14
N ASN A 390 16.34 19.51 -11.02
CA ASN A 390 16.97 20.83 -10.89
C ASN A 390 16.02 22.03 -11.07
N ASP A 391 14.71 21.86 -10.99
CA ASP A 391 13.74 22.95 -10.88
C ASP A 391 13.48 23.30 -9.41
N LYS A 392 14.45 23.98 -8.78
CA LYS A 392 14.39 24.36 -7.37
C LYS A 392 13.26 25.34 -7.06
N THR A 393 12.87 26.16 -8.04
CA THR A 393 11.79 27.12 -7.89
C THR A 393 10.43 26.41 -7.79
N ALA A 394 10.17 25.46 -8.68
CA ALA A 394 8.96 24.66 -8.62
C ALA A 394 8.93 23.82 -7.33
N ALA A 395 10.06 23.23 -6.92
CA ALA A 395 10.15 22.48 -5.67
C ALA A 395 9.74 23.32 -4.45
N ALA A 396 10.28 24.55 -4.34
CA ALA A 396 9.93 25.47 -3.26
C ALA A 396 8.44 25.84 -3.31
N LYS A 397 7.89 26.08 -4.50
CA LYS A 397 6.47 26.42 -4.67
C LYS A 397 5.54 25.31 -4.19
N TYR A 398 5.79 24.04 -4.50
CA TYR A 398 4.94 22.94 -4.03
C TYR A 398 4.96 22.82 -2.49
N ILE A 399 6.11 23.04 -1.87
CA ILE A 399 6.21 23.07 -0.40
C ILE A 399 5.49 24.30 0.18
N ASP A 400 5.61 25.47 -0.44
CA ASP A 400 4.91 26.70 -0.02
C ASP A 400 3.38 26.52 -0.07
N ASP A 401 2.87 25.95 -1.16
CA ASP A 401 1.45 25.67 -1.34
C ASP A 401 0.90 24.72 -0.26
N LEU A 402 1.68 23.70 0.12
CA LEU A 402 1.31 22.77 1.19
C LEU A 402 1.34 23.46 2.56
N ARG A 403 2.42 24.17 2.90
CA ARG A 403 2.61 24.86 4.18
C ARG A 403 1.54 25.91 4.46
N LYS A 404 1.05 26.56 3.42
CA LYS A 404 -0.07 27.50 3.50
C LYS A 404 -1.32 26.90 4.16
N GLU A 405 -1.56 25.63 3.93
CA GLU A 405 -2.72 24.91 4.47
C GLU A 405 -2.38 24.11 5.76
N ARG A 406 -1.14 24.24 6.27
CA ARG A 406 -0.66 23.47 7.44
C ARG A 406 -0.17 24.35 8.59
N ILE A 407 0.19 25.61 8.31
CA ILE A 407 0.81 26.50 9.31
C ILE A 407 -0.09 27.72 9.50
N ALA A 408 -0.47 27.98 10.75
CA ALA A 408 -1.27 29.17 11.09
C ALA A 408 -0.53 30.46 10.74
N ASP A 409 -1.26 31.45 10.21
CA ASP A 409 -0.72 32.76 9.80
C ASP A 409 0.43 32.66 8.78
N TYR A 410 0.47 31.59 7.99
CA TYR A 410 1.51 31.41 6.98
C TYR A 410 1.41 32.45 5.89
N VAL A 411 2.54 33.06 5.54
CA VAL A 411 2.63 34.04 4.44
C VAL A 411 2.95 33.30 3.16
N ALA A 412 1.99 33.21 2.24
CA ALA A 412 2.19 32.57 0.95
C ALA A 412 3.37 33.21 0.18
N GLY A 413 4.23 32.39 -0.43
CA GLY A 413 5.46 32.81 -1.09
C GLY A 413 6.65 33.00 -0.15
N SER A 414 6.52 32.66 1.13
CA SER A 414 7.64 32.77 2.08
C SER A 414 8.66 31.64 1.93
N THR A 415 8.26 30.48 1.42
CA THR A 415 9.20 29.39 1.05
C THR A 415 9.81 29.67 -0.32
N VAL A 416 10.98 30.30 -0.36
CA VAL A 416 11.66 30.71 -1.60
C VAL A 416 12.68 29.68 -2.11
N SER A 417 13.14 28.77 -1.24
CA SER A 417 14.06 27.69 -1.58
C SER A 417 13.89 26.52 -0.62
N VAL A 418 14.19 25.32 -1.08
CA VAL A 418 14.19 24.10 -0.28
C VAL A 418 15.37 23.21 -0.65
N THR A 419 15.89 22.50 0.34
CA THR A 419 16.82 21.38 0.17
C THR A 419 16.07 20.05 0.12
N ILE A 420 16.76 18.96 -0.22
CA ILE A 420 16.13 17.63 -0.12
C ILE A 420 15.79 17.28 1.33
N ASP A 421 16.57 17.73 2.30
CA ASP A 421 16.32 17.49 3.72
C ASP A 421 15.08 18.27 4.22
N ASP A 422 14.83 19.47 3.70
CA ASP A 422 13.59 20.21 3.97
C ASP A 422 12.37 19.45 3.40
N ILE A 423 12.47 18.90 2.19
CA ILE A 423 11.40 18.11 1.58
C ILE A 423 11.14 16.83 2.36
N LEU A 424 12.20 16.13 2.78
CA LEU A 424 12.06 14.92 3.61
C LEU A 424 11.46 15.23 4.99
N THR A 425 11.81 16.37 5.57
CA THR A 425 11.21 16.86 6.82
C THR A 425 9.72 17.13 6.63
N GLU A 426 9.34 17.76 5.52
CA GLU A 426 7.94 18.00 5.19
C GLU A 426 7.16 16.70 4.99
N ARG A 427 7.78 15.69 4.35
CA ARG A 427 7.22 14.34 4.21
C ARG A 427 7.01 13.66 5.56
N ARG A 428 7.98 13.75 6.48
CA ARG A 428 7.88 13.20 7.84
C ARG A 428 6.70 13.82 8.62
N LEU A 429 6.49 15.14 8.51
CA LEU A 429 5.39 15.84 9.16
C LEU A 429 4.04 15.46 8.55
N GLU A 430 3.94 15.52 7.23
CA GLU A 430 2.68 15.34 6.52
C GLU A 430 2.22 13.89 6.49
N LEU A 431 3.12 12.95 6.19
CA LEU A 431 2.81 11.54 6.00
C LEU A 431 3.06 10.68 7.26
N ASN A 432 3.25 11.32 8.41
CA ASN A 432 3.44 10.65 9.69
C ASN A 432 2.31 9.66 9.95
N GLY A 433 2.65 8.40 10.21
CA GLY A 433 1.68 7.33 10.49
C GLY A 433 0.98 6.75 9.25
N GLU A 434 1.45 7.06 8.03
CA GLU A 434 0.85 6.57 6.78
C GLU A 434 1.78 5.62 6.00
N GLY A 435 2.81 5.07 6.65
CA GLY A 435 3.66 4.02 6.10
C GLY A 435 4.73 4.48 5.11
N HIS A 436 5.37 5.63 5.33
CA HIS A 436 6.32 6.21 4.38
C HIS A 436 7.76 6.34 4.88
N MET A 437 7.96 6.69 6.13
CA MET A 437 9.18 7.29 6.65
C MET A 437 10.46 6.50 6.31
N ALA A 438 10.54 5.22 6.61
CA ALA A 438 11.76 4.44 6.42
C ALA A 438 12.15 4.34 4.93
N TRP A 439 11.18 4.10 4.06
CA TRP A 439 11.43 4.02 2.62
C TRP A 439 11.87 5.36 2.05
N ASP A 440 11.27 6.48 2.50
CA ASP A 440 11.65 7.82 2.05
C ASP A 440 13.10 8.17 2.43
N MET A 441 13.51 7.80 3.64
CA MET A 441 14.89 8.01 4.08
C MET A 441 15.87 7.13 3.29
N TRP A 442 15.62 5.82 3.22
CA TRP A 442 16.54 4.90 2.54
C TRP A 442 16.69 5.18 1.04
N ARG A 443 15.58 5.44 0.31
CA ARG A 443 15.66 5.74 -1.13
C ARG A 443 16.40 7.05 -1.43
N ASN A 444 16.53 7.94 -0.45
CA ASN A 444 17.34 9.16 -0.52
C ASN A 444 18.73 9.00 0.13
N GLY A 445 19.19 7.77 0.36
CA GLY A 445 20.53 7.48 0.89
C GLY A 445 20.75 7.87 2.35
N LYS A 446 19.66 8.12 3.11
CA LYS A 446 19.71 8.55 4.51
C LYS A 446 19.63 7.37 5.46
N SER A 447 20.50 7.32 6.48
CA SER A 447 20.37 6.38 7.60
C SER A 447 19.20 6.77 8.50
N ILE A 448 18.63 5.76 9.16
CA ILE A 448 17.58 5.92 10.16
C ILE A 448 18.15 5.65 11.54
N ASN A 449 17.90 6.54 12.48
CA ASN A 449 18.20 6.33 13.90
C ASN A 449 16.94 5.73 14.57
N ASN A 450 16.74 4.43 14.40
CA ASN A 450 15.61 3.73 15.02
C ASN A 450 15.79 3.69 16.54
N PRO A 451 14.75 3.90 17.36
CA PRO A 451 14.86 3.89 18.83
C PRO A 451 15.45 2.60 19.42
N VAL A 452 15.26 1.47 18.76
CA VAL A 452 15.71 0.15 19.22
C VAL A 452 16.94 -0.35 18.45
N ALA A 453 16.83 -0.44 17.12
CA ALA A 453 17.88 -0.98 16.26
C ALA A 453 19.08 -0.03 16.06
N LYS A 454 18.96 1.23 16.56
CA LYS A 454 19.97 2.28 16.40
C LYS A 454 20.11 2.69 14.93
N GLU A 455 21.33 2.88 14.44
CA GLU A 455 21.53 3.28 13.06
C GLU A 455 21.23 2.11 12.11
N VAL A 456 20.27 2.30 11.21
CA VAL A 456 19.97 1.40 10.09
C VAL A 456 20.28 2.11 8.77
N LYS A 457 21.32 1.64 8.10
CA LYS A 457 21.80 2.23 6.84
C LYS A 457 20.93 1.78 5.65
N PRO A 458 20.85 2.59 4.59
CA PRO A 458 20.29 2.14 3.31
C PRO A 458 20.98 0.83 2.87
N GLY A 459 20.20 -0.13 2.39
CA GLY A 459 20.73 -1.42 1.94
C GLY A 459 21.14 -2.40 3.06
N ALA A 460 20.90 -2.08 4.34
CA ALA A 460 21.08 -3.04 5.43
C ALA A 460 20.23 -4.29 5.15
N TYR A 461 20.76 -5.49 5.46
CA TYR A 461 20.05 -6.74 5.17
C TYR A 461 18.66 -6.81 5.83
N ASN A 462 18.54 -6.28 7.04
CA ASN A 462 17.31 -6.26 7.83
C ASN A 462 16.39 -5.06 7.51
N ALA A 463 16.77 -4.19 6.57
CA ALA A 463 15.85 -3.19 6.02
C ALA A 463 14.67 -3.85 5.31
N VAL A 464 14.91 -4.99 4.66
CA VAL A 464 13.89 -5.83 4.03
C VAL A 464 13.45 -6.98 4.95
N PHE A 465 12.34 -7.62 4.61
CA PHE A 465 11.92 -8.86 5.26
C PHE A 465 12.52 -10.09 4.57
N PRO A 466 12.71 -11.19 5.31
CA PRO A 466 13.06 -12.49 4.73
C PRO A 466 11.90 -13.07 3.93
N ILE A 467 12.21 -13.78 2.86
CA ILE A 467 11.23 -14.63 2.19
C ILE A 467 10.80 -15.75 3.16
N PRO A 468 9.50 -16.03 3.31
CA PRO A 468 9.03 -17.03 4.25
C PRO A 468 9.61 -18.42 3.99
N ARG A 469 10.04 -19.09 5.04
CA ARG A 469 10.71 -20.41 4.94
C ARG A 469 9.85 -21.46 4.25
N ALA A 470 8.53 -21.43 4.50
CA ALA A 470 7.60 -22.37 3.87
C ALA A 470 7.63 -22.23 2.34
N ASN A 471 7.65 -21.01 1.80
CA ASN A 471 7.69 -20.76 0.35
C ASN A 471 9.03 -21.19 -0.26
N ILE A 472 10.16 -21.00 0.43
CA ILE A 472 11.46 -21.49 -0.03
C ILE A 472 11.46 -23.02 -0.10
N ASN A 473 10.95 -23.68 0.95
CA ASN A 473 10.91 -25.14 1.00
C ASN A 473 10.03 -25.73 -0.11
N THR A 474 8.85 -25.17 -0.37
CA THR A 474 7.94 -25.63 -1.42
C THR A 474 8.47 -25.37 -2.83
N SER A 475 9.36 -24.40 -3.01
CA SER A 475 10.04 -24.13 -4.29
C SER A 475 11.18 -25.08 -4.61
N HIS A 476 11.49 -26.06 -3.73
CA HIS A 476 12.65 -26.94 -3.86
C HIS A 476 13.98 -26.19 -4.06
N GLY A 477 14.09 -24.97 -3.49
CA GLY A 477 15.29 -24.14 -3.54
C GLY A 477 15.42 -23.24 -4.77
N ALA A 478 14.43 -23.20 -5.65
CA ALA A 478 14.39 -22.25 -6.76
C ALA A 478 14.21 -20.81 -6.23
N LEU A 479 13.30 -20.60 -5.28
CA LEU A 479 13.10 -19.31 -4.62
C LEU A 479 14.26 -19.01 -3.66
N LYS A 480 15.01 -17.96 -3.93
CA LYS A 480 16.19 -17.58 -3.17
C LYS A 480 15.84 -16.61 -2.05
N GLN A 481 16.52 -16.82 -0.89
CA GLN A 481 16.41 -15.94 0.27
C GLN A 481 17.16 -14.62 0.06
N ASN A 482 16.75 -13.59 0.79
CA ASN A 482 17.53 -12.36 0.92
C ASN A 482 18.84 -12.63 1.66
N PRO A 483 19.97 -12.04 1.21
CA PRO A 483 21.24 -12.14 1.93
C PRO A 483 21.10 -11.71 3.40
N GLY A 484 21.66 -12.50 4.31
CA GLY A 484 21.66 -12.21 5.75
C GLY A 484 20.59 -12.96 6.56
N PHE A 485 19.67 -13.71 5.87
CA PHE A 485 18.61 -14.52 6.50
C PHE A 485 18.80 -16.03 6.28
#